data_b02538f503df84d01cf6e05d86968c98
#
_entry.id   b02538f503df84d01cf6e05d86968c98
#
_cell.length_a   1.000
_cell.length_b   1.000
_cell.length_c   1.000
_cell.angle_alpha   90.00
_cell.angle_beta   90.00
_cell.angle_gamma   90.00
#
_symmetry.space_group_name_H-M   'P 1'
#
loop_
_entity.id
_entity.type
_entity.pdbx_description
1 polymer ?
#
loop_
_entity_poly.entity_id
_entity_poly.type
_entity_poly.pdbx_seq_one_letter_code
_entity_poly.pdbx_strand_id
1 'polypeptide(L)'
;NYRGYNSVWSDTYINSLPMNDLVRGGFSFQQLAGMTSRAFRNSTATVGLGAASYGFGNIGGSQNFSTITEGYAPGFNGTLSYTNSNYKYRAMATYSTGMQANGLALTVSAIGRYADEGVVPGTFYTAGGFFLSGEKMFNKNHSLTLTFWMNPRRYANGKATVQEAIDLSGDKLYNPTWGWQEGKKRSDNIRENFDPTLMLNYIYKTEKTIVNTGAALRWVHYARTRLAYYNGNDTRPDYYKNLPSYWTMLGNDNPEMAAYYTNLWENDENFRQLDWDSFYEANYMNNYQNQSLPESHKKGSTYIQQMEHSNQFNFILGSTINHRLNDNMSLQGGLNFNYTKTMDYATVKDLLGGEFWTDVDGFAERELNNPNASADIIQNDLNNPNRRAVKGDRIGWDYSIYALKAQAWLQNQINLAKWDVNYGITMSYEQFYRQGYMRNGRAPQNSFGESSTLRFNDAMIKAGATYKLDGRNYFTLQAQYGTVAPVINDVYISPRVKDTTIGDPKS
;
A
#
# COMPACT_ATOMS: atom_id res chain seq x y z
N ASN A 1 -12.82 -9.75 4.30
CA ASN A 1 -12.41 -9.71 5.72
C ASN A 1 -13.06 -10.89 6.44
N TYR A 2 -12.26 -11.74 7.08
CA TYR A 2 -12.77 -12.87 7.85
C TYR A 2 -13.54 -12.36 9.08
N ARG A 3 -14.80 -12.76 9.25
CA ARG A 3 -15.68 -12.32 10.34
C ARG A 3 -15.73 -10.81 10.59
N GLY A 4 -15.50 -9.99 9.55
CA GLY A 4 -15.51 -8.53 9.66
C GLY A 4 -14.23 -7.89 10.19
N TYR A 5 -13.21 -8.66 10.58
CA TYR A 5 -11.93 -8.11 11.03
C TYR A 5 -11.19 -7.40 9.90
N ASN A 6 -10.55 -6.29 10.19
CA ASN A 6 -9.67 -5.57 9.27
C ASN A 6 -8.45 -6.44 8.91
N SER A 7 -7.86 -6.20 7.74
CA SER A 7 -6.68 -6.92 7.24
C SER A 7 -5.45 -6.84 8.16
N VAL A 8 -5.38 -5.85 9.03
CA VAL A 8 -4.31 -5.73 10.05
C VAL A 8 -4.35 -6.85 11.09
N TRP A 9 -5.51 -7.51 11.26
CA TRP A 9 -5.71 -8.65 12.15
C TRP A 9 -5.54 -10.00 11.46
N SER A 10 -5.06 -10.02 10.22
CA SER A 10 -4.79 -11.22 9.44
C SER A 10 -3.33 -11.27 9.05
N ASP A 11 -2.64 -12.36 9.37
CA ASP A 11 -1.22 -12.51 9.08
C ASP A 11 -0.99 -13.25 7.78
N THR A 12 -0.11 -12.75 6.95
CA THR A 12 0.29 -13.40 5.70
C THR A 12 1.79 -13.70 5.73
N TYR A 13 2.10 -14.93 5.40
CA TYR A 13 3.46 -15.45 5.31
C TYR A 13 3.77 -15.91 3.89
N ILE A 14 5.04 -15.85 3.50
CA ILE A 14 5.58 -16.53 2.32
C ILE A 14 6.77 -17.34 2.79
N ASN A 15 6.73 -18.67 2.57
CA ASN A 15 7.71 -19.60 3.09
C ASN A 15 7.99 -19.42 4.60
N SER A 16 6.94 -19.18 5.40
CA SER A 16 6.98 -18.93 6.85
C SER A 16 7.64 -17.59 7.27
N LEU A 17 7.99 -16.71 6.34
CA LEU A 17 8.42 -15.34 6.65
C LEU A 17 7.22 -14.41 6.71
N PRO A 18 7.06 -13.57 7.74
CA PRO A 18 5.94 -12.64 7.87
C PRO A 18 6.06 -11.51 6.84
N MET A 19 5.03 -11.31 6.04
CA MET A 19 5.02 -10.37 4.91
C MET A 19 4.09 -9.17 5.12
N ASN A 20 3.45 -9.04 6.26
CA ASN A 20 2.66 -7.86 6.61
C ASN A 20 3.56 -6.63 6.71
N ASP A 21 3.08 -5.51 6.18
CA ASP A 21 3.77 -4.22 6.23
C ASP A 21 3.77 -3.69 7.68
N LEU A 22 4.94 -3.42 8.27
CA LEU A 22 5.04 -2.92 9.65
C LEU A 22 4.37 -1.55 9.82
N VAL A 23 4.42 -0.70 8.79
CA VAL A 23 3.89 0.66 8.87
C VAL A 23 2.38 0.71 8.67
N ARG A 24 1.85 -0.13 7.77
CA ARG A 24 0.41 -0.18 7.40
C ARG A 24 -0.36 -1.33 8.04
N GLY A 25 0.32 -2.29 8.65
CA GLY A 25 -0.25 -3.43 9.38
C GLY A 25 -0.77 -4.58 8.52
N GLY A 26 -1.05 -4.37 7.23
CA GLY A 26 -1.68 -5.37 6.36
C GLY A 26 -0.77 -5.92 5.27
N PHE A 27 -1.25 -6.98 4.60
CA PHE A 27 -0.61 -7.54 3.42
C PHE A 27 -1.32 -7.11 2.14
N SER A 28 -0.59 -6.65 1.14
CA SER A 28 -1.14 -6.31 -0.17
C SER A 28 -0.95 -7.46 -1.16
N PHE A 29 -2.02 -8.15 -1.55
CA PHE A 29 -1.99 -9.20 -2.57
C PHE A 29 -1.52 -8.72 -3.95
N GLN A 30 -1.51 -7.43 -4.18
CA GLN A 30 -1.05 -6.83 -5.43
C GLN A 30 0.45 -7.08 -5.67
N GLN A 31 1.24 -7.27 -4.60
CA GLN A 31 2.66 -7.60 -4.69
C GLN A 31 2.92 -8.99 -5.30
N LEU A 32 1.93 -9.89 -5.30
CA LEU A 32 2.01 -11.21 -5.94
C LEU A 32 1.76 -11.16 -7.47
N ALA A 33 1.69 -9.97 -8.06
CA ALA A 33 1.52 -9.71 -9.50
C ALA A 33 0.30 -10.41 -10.17
N GLY A 34 -0.64 -10.93 -9.38
CA GLY A 34 -1.77 -11.72 -9.90
C GLY A 34 -1.40 -13.16 -10.27
N MET A 35 -0.26 -13.67 -9.78
CA MET A 35 0.22 -15.03 -10.04
C MET A 35 -0.23 -16.03 -8.96
N THR A 36 -1.25 -15.71 -8.17
CA THR A 36 -1.80 -16.56 -7.10
C THR A 36 -2.36 -17.90 -7.59
N SER A 37 -2.79 -17.98 -8.85
CA SER A 37 -3.29 -19.22 -9.45
C SER A 37 -2.19 -20.16 -9.96
N ARG A 38 -0.94 -19.72 -9.96
CA ARG A 38 0.23 -20.48 -10.46
C ARG A 38 1.42 -20.38 -9.51
N ALA A 39 2.21 -19.29 -9.56
CA ALA A 39 3.43 -19.15 -8.80
C ALA A 39 3.22 -19.15 -7.27
N PHE A 40 2.08 -18.65 -6.81
CA PHE A 40 1.71 -18.63 -5.38
C PHE A 40 0.46 -19.50 -5.08
N ARG A 41 0.26 -20.57 -5.86
CA ARG A 41 -0.94 -21.43 -5.70
C ARG A 41 -0.88 -22.30 -4.46
N ASN A 42 0.30 -22.71 -4.05
CA ASN A 42 0.48 -23.58 -2.89
C ASN A 42 0.33 -22.70 -1.64
N SER A 43 -0.81 -22.82 -0.99
CA SER A 43 -1.10 -22.04 0.20
C SER A 43 -1.77 -22.90 1.27
N THR A 44 -1.46 -22.58 2.51
CA THR A 44 -2.11 -23.12 3.69
C THR A 44 -2.73 -21.97 4.46
N ALA A 45 -3.97 -22.10 4.88
CA ALA A 45 -4.66 -21.10 5.67
C ALA A 45 -5.12 -21.67 7.01
N THR A 46 -5.03 -20.87 8.05
CA THR A 46 -5.52 -21.19 9.39
C THR A 46 -6.59 -20.19 9.77
N VAL A 47 -7.74 -20.70 10.16
CA VAL A 47 -8.92 -19.91 10.51
C VAL A 47 -8.84 -19.47 11.97
N GLY A 48 -8.98 -18.17 12.21
CA GLY A 48 -8.94 -17.60 13.56
C GLY A 48 -7.64 -17.90 14.28
N LEU A 49 -7.70 -18.31 15.53
CA LEU A 49 -6.56 -18.55 16.42
C LEU A 49 -6.02 -19.99 16.37
N GLY A 50 -6.35 -20.75 15.33
CA GLY A 50 -5.81 -22.11 15.15
C GLY A 50 -4.28 -22.14 15.17
N ALA A 51 -3.70 -23.30 15.47
CA ALA A 51 -2.26 -23.51 15.41
C ALA A 51 -1.80 -23.61 13.96
N ALA A 52 -0.66 -23.01 13.63
CA ALA A 52 -0.03 -23.06 12.33
C ALA A 52 1.49 -23.26 12.46
N SER A 53 2.07 -24.13 11.62
CA SER A 53 3.51 -24.39 11.65
C SER A 53 4.38 -23.25 11.08
N TYR A 54 3.76 -22.29 10.42
CA TYR A 54 4.42 -21.18 9.73
C TYR A 54 4.38 -19.86 10.49
N GLY A 55 3.61 -19.76 11.58
CA GLY A 55 3.51 -18.53 12.35
C GLY A 55 2.55 -18.66 13.53
N PHE A 56 2.56 -17.67 14.43
CA PHE A 56 1.66 -17.66 15.58
C PHE A 56 0.20 -17.48 15.15
N GLY A 57 -0.04 -16.65 14.12
CA GLY A 57 -1.37 -16.31 13.63
C GLY A 57 -2.06 -15.25 14.47
N ASN A 58 -3.23 -14.81 14.00
CA ASN A 58 -4.00 -13.72 14.56
C ASN A 58 -5.50 -14.02 14.50
N ILE A 59 -6.34 -13.23 15.18
CA ILE A 59 -7.79 -13.42 15.28
C ILE A 59 -8.50 -13.38 13.91
N GLY A 60 -7.97 -12.61 12.96
CA GLY A 60 -8.44 -12.57 11.57
C GLY A 60 -7.99 -13.75 10.72
N GLY A 61 -7.28 -14.74 11.33
CA GLY A 61 -6.69 -15.86 10.63
C GLY A 61 -5.30 -15.60 10.10
N SER A 62 -4.70 -16.63 9.54
CA SER A 62 -3.38 -16.53 8.90
C SER A 62 -3.30 -17.41 7.66
N GLN A 63 -2.41 -17.04 6.74
CA GLN A 63 -2.13 -17.80 5.53
C GLN A 63 -0.65 -17.81 5.22
N ASN A 64 -0.18 -18.90 4.62
CA ASN A 64 1.19 -19.04 4.15
C ASN A 64 1.19 -19.48 2.69
N PHE A 65 1.89 -18.75 1.84
CA PHE A 65 2.17 -19.16 0.46
C PHE A 65 3.51 -19.86 0.42
N SER A 66 3.55 -21.04 -0.20
CA SER A 66 4.80 -21.76 -0.44
C SER A 66 5.25 -21.56 -1.87
N THR A 67 6.50 -21.11 -2.02
CA THR A 67 7.19 -21.02 -3.31
C THR A 67 8.25 -22.11 -3.49
N ILE A 68 8.26 -23.12 -2.62
CA ILE A 68 9.16 -24.28 -2.67
C ILE A 68 8.84 -25.07 -3.93
N THR A 69 9.85 -25.31 -4.76
CA THR A 69 9.67 -25.79 -6.12
C THR A 69 9.28 -27.28 -6.16
N GLU A 70 9.63 -28.08 -5.16
CA GLU A 70 9.18 -29.47 -5.00
C GLU A 70 7.65 -29.61 -5.13
N GLY A 71 6.89 -28.59 -4.71
CA GLY A 71 5.43 -28.59 -4.76
C GLY A 71 4.82 -28.27 -6.15
N TYR A 72 5.62 -27.99 -7.19
CA TYR A 72 5.09 -27.67 -8.52
C TYR A 72 5.16 -28.89 -9.44
N ALA A 73 4.03 -29.20 -10.10
CA ALA A 73 4.00 -30.21 -11.13
C ALA A 73 4.88 -29.80 -12.33
N PRO A 74 5.72 -30.70 -12.87
CA PRO A 74 6.54 -30.40 -14.03
C PRO A 74 5.70 -30.12 -15.26
N GLY A 75 6.21 -29.27 -16.15
CA GLY A 75 5.59 -28.95 -17.44
C GLY A 75 5.32 -27.48 -17.64
N PHE A 76 4.76 -27.18 -18.82
CA PHE A 76 4.38 -25.84 -19.23
C PHE A 76 2.89 -25.60 -19.03
N ASN A 77 2.54 -24.38 -18.61
CA ASN A 77 1.17 -23.94 -18.43
C ASN A 77 0.98 -22.52 -18.97
N GLY A 78 0.08 -22.37 -19.93
CA GLY A 78 -0.29 -21.07 -20.51
C GLY A 78 -1.72 -20.70 -20.11
N THR A 79 -1.97 -19.41 -19.92
CA THR A 79 -3.32 -18.88 -19.67
C THR A 79 -3.49 -17.59 -20.45
N LEU A 80 -4.53 -17.53 -21.27
CA LEU A 80 -5.00 -16.30 -21.92
C LEU A 80 -6.40 -16.01 -21.38
N SER A 81 -6.70 -14.77 -21.08
CA SER A 81 -8.03 -14.38 -20.63
C SER A 81 -8.38 -12.97 -21.09
N TYR A 82 -9.66 -12.77 -21.40
CA TYR A 82 -10.29 -11.49 -21.60
C TYR A 82 -11.26 -11.24 -20.46
N THR A 83 -11.33 -10.02 -19.95
CA THR A 83 -12.21 -9.62 -18.86
C THR A 83 -12.69 -8.19 -19.06
N ASN A 84 -13.87 -7.88 -18.57
CA ASN A 84 -14.38 -6.52 -18.50
C ASN A 84 -14.26 -5.98 -17.06
N SER A 85 -13.03 -5.57 -16.70
CA SER A 85 -12.73 -5.04 -15.38
C SER A 85 -11.69 -3.90 -15.49
N ASN A 86 -10.77 -3.77 -14.55
CA ASN A 86 -9.68 -2.79 -14.60
C ASN A 86 -8.72 -3.03 -15.78
N TYR A 87 -8.61 -4.28 -16.24
CA TYR A 87 -7.86 -4.65 -17.44
C TYR A 87 -8.73 -5.51 -18.36
N LYS A 88 -8.41 -5.53 -19.65
CA LYS A 88 -9.11 -6.30 -20.68
C LYS A 88 -8.40 -7.61 -21.00
N TYR A 89 -7.09 -7.56 -21.16
CA TYR A 89 -6.29 -8.68 -21.60
C TYR A 89 -5.33 -9.15 -20.51
N ARG A 90 -5.21 -10.47 -20.37
CA ARG A 90 -4.24 -11.11 -19.50
C ARG A 90 -3.62 -12.30 -20.22
N ALA A 91 -2.28 -12.35 -20.21
CA ALA A 91 -1.51 -13.51 -20.63
C ALA A 91 -0.59 -13.94 -19.49
N MET A 92 -0.52 -15.23 -19.22
CA MET A 92 0.39 -15.78 -18.19
C MET A 92 0.96 -17.09 -18.68
N ALA A 93 2.27 -17.29 -18.47
CA ALA A 93 2.98 -18.51 -18.76
C ALA A 93 3.77 -18.97 -17.53
N THR A 94 3.76 -20.26 -17.25
CA THR A 94 4.52 -20.86 -16.16
C THR A 94 5.15 -22.16 -16.65
N TYR A 95 6.43 -22.34 -16.36
CA TYR A 95 7.18 -23.55 -16.60
C TYR A 95 7.82 -24.06 -15.32
N SER A 96 7.71 -25.35 -15.04
CA SER A 96 8.39 -25.99 -13.92
C SER A 96 9.08 -27.26 -14.40
N THR A 97 10.32 -27.47 -13.96
CA THR A 97 11.08 -28.69 -14.26
C THR A 97 10.61 -29.87 -13.40
N GLY A 98 9.95 -29.60 -12.27
CA GLY A 98 9.86 -30.57 -11.18
C GLY A 98 11.23 -30.86 -10.58
N MET A 99 11.28 -31.74 -9.57
CA MET A 99 12.51 -32.18 -8.94
C MET A 99 13.25 -33.15 -9.88
N GLN A 100 14.47 -32.79 -10.26
CA GLN A 100 15.32 -33.62 -11.13
C GLN A 100 16.21 -34.57 -10.31
N ALA A 101 16.76 -35.57 -10.97
CA ALA A 101 17.64 -36.58 -10.33
C ALA A 101 18.88 -35.97 -9.63
N ASN A 102 19.35 -34.84 -10.12
CA ASN A 102 20.47 -34.10 -9.51
C ASN A 102 20.04 -33.24 -8.29
N GLY A 103 18.78 -33.32 -7.86
CA GLY A 103 18.23 -32.55 -6.74
C GLY A 103 17.98 -31.06 -7.05
N LEU A 104 17.90 -30.68 -8.33
CA LEU A 104 17.53 -29.32 -8.74
C LEU A 104 16.07 -29.29 -9.19
N ALA A 105 15.36 -28.24 -8.82
CA ALA A 105 14.05 -27.89 -9.36
C ALA A 105 13.99 -26.41 -9.66
N LEU A 106 13.32 -26.05 -10.75
CA LEU A 106 13.18 -24.66 -11.21
C LEU A 106 11.72 -24.40 -11.60
N THR A 107 11.18 -23.27 -11.16
CA THR A 107 9.88 -22.78 -11.61
C THR A 107 10.03 -21.33 -12.04
N VAL A 108 9.56 -21.01 -13.24
CA VAL A 108 9.54 -19.65 -13.80
C VAL A 108 8.10 -19.33 -14.20
N SER A 109 7.65 -18.13 -13.89
CA SER A 109 6.34 -17.62 -14.33
C SER A 109 6.44 -16.17 -14.76
N ALA A 110 5.71 -15.82 -15.82
CA ALA A 110 5.57 -14.45 -16.28
C ALA A 110 4.10 -14.16 -16.56
N ILE A 111 3.68 -12.91 -16.29
CA ILE A 111 2.33 -12.43 -16.53
C ILE A 111 2.35 -11.03 -17.12
N GLY A 112 1.45 -10.76 -18.06
CA GLY A 112 1.14 -9.44 -18.59
C GLY A 112 -0.37 -9.18 -18.48
N ARG A 113 -0.73 -7.95 -18.13
CA ARG A 113 -2.12 -7.46 -18.09
C ARG A 113 -2.19 -6.09 -18.73
N TYR A 114 -3.18 -5.88 -19.57
CA TYR A 114 -3.29 -4.64 -20.34
C TYR A 114 -4.75 -4.21 -20.53
N ALA A 115 -4.99 -2.92 -20.47
CA ALA A 115 -6.13 -2.21 -21.02
C ALA A 115 -5.70 -0.80 -21.42
N ASP A 116 -6.07 -0.37 -22.59
CA ASP A 116 -6.04 1.01 -23.06
C ASP A 116 -7.01 1.89 -22.25
N GLU A 117 -8.21 1.35 -22.02
CA GLU A 117 -9.21 1.89 -21.11
C GLU A 117 -9.90 0.75 -20.37
N GLY A 118 -10.06 0.91 -19.05
CA GLY A 118 -10.80 -0.02 -18.20
C GLY A 118 -12.33 0.18 -18.34
N VAL A 119 -13.10 -0.46 -17.46
CA VAL A 119 -14.56 -0.28 -17.43
C VAL A 119 -14.97 1.12 -16.98
N VAL A 120 -14.15 1.79 -16.18
CA VAL A 120 -14.33 3.18 -15.74
C VAL A 120 -13.66 4.10 -16.75
N PRO A 121 -14.36 5.12 -17.30
CA PRO A 121 -13.78 6.04 -18.25
C PRO A 121 -12.51 6.74 -17.76
N GLY A 122 -11.53 6.96 -18.66
CA GLY A 122 -10.26 7.61 -18.36
C GLY A 122 -9.29 6.78 -17.52
N THR A 123 -9.60 5.51 -17.25
CA THR A 123 -8.66 4.58 -16.61
C THR A 123 -7.92 3.76 -17.66
N PHE A 124 -6.68 3.42 -17.38
CA PHE A 124 -5.89 2.48 -18.18
C PHE A 124 -5.15 1.52 -17.23
N TYR A 125 -4.65 0.42 -17.77
CA TYR A 125 -3.94 -0.57 -16.97
C TYR A 125 -2.81 -1.23 -17.75
N THR A 126 -1.60 -1.12 -17.27
CA THR A 126 -0.42 -1.83 -17.77
C THR A 126 0.31 -2.46 -16.59
N ALA A 127 0.41 -3.78 -16.58
CA ALA A 127 1.10 -4.48 -15.52
C ALA A 127 1.82 -5.71 -16.04
N GLY A 128 3.01 -5.93 -15.51
CA GLY A 128 3.78 -7.14 -15.68
C GLY A 128 3.95 -7.88 -14.36
N GLY A 129 4.51 -9.06 -14.43
CA GLY A 129 5.01 -9.81 -13.31
C GLY A 129 5.97 -10.88 -13.77
N PHE A 130 6.99 -11.11 -12.96
CA PHE A 130 7.96 -12.15 -13.17
C PHE A 130 8.18 -12.89 -11.84
N PHE A 131 8.31 -14.19 -11.90
CA PHE A 131 8.58 -15.06 -10.76
C PHE A 131 9.62 -16.10 -11.16
N LEU A 132 10.57 -16.32 -10.28
CA LEU A 132 11.59 -17.35 -10.39
C LEU A 132 11.72 -18.02 -9.02
N SER A 133 11.63 -19.33 -8.97
CA SER A 133 12.00 -20.13 -7.79
C SER A 133 12.90 -21.26 -8.21
N GLY A 134 14.06 -21.35 -7.57
CA GLY A 134 15.03 -22.40 -7.75
C GLY A 134 15.30 -23.11 -6.42
N GLU A 135 15.17 -24.42 -6.41
CA GLU A 135 15.43 -25.26 -5.24
C GLU A 135 16.56 -26.22 -5.50
N LYS A 136 17.49 -26.31 -4.55
CA LYS A 136 18.52 -27.33 -4.49
C LYS A 136 18.30 -28.21 -3.27
N MET A 137 17.93 -29.47 -3.51
CA MET A 137 17.96 -30.52 -2.51
C MET A 137 19.36 -31.11 -2.46
N PHE A 138 20.08 -30.94 -1.35
CA PHE A 138 21.42 -31.49 -1.14
C PHE A 138 21.34 -32.99 -0.78
N ASN A 139 20.33 -33.34 -0.03
CA ASN A 139 19.96 -34.71 0.35
C ASN A 139 18.50 -34.70 0.86
N LYS A 140 17.97 -35.83 1.28
CA LYS A 140 16.59 -35.99 1.78
C LYS A 140 16.23 -35.09 2.97
N ASN A 141 17.22 -34.53 3.66
CA ASN A 141 17.02 -33.74 4.88
C ASN A 141 17.29 -32.24 4.69
N HIS A 142 18.02 -31.84 3.64
CA HIS A 142 18.51 -30.47 3.48
C HIS A 142 18.20 -29.93 2.11
N SER A 143 17.47 -28.83 2.04
CA SER A 143 17.24 -28.08 0.82
C SER A 143 17.43 -26.57 1.01
N LEU A 144 17.72 -25.91 -0.09
CA LEU A 144 17.86 -24.44 -0.18
C LEU A 144 17.01 -23.95 -1.36
N THR A 145 16.15 -22.98 -1.10
CA THR A 145 15.28 -22.37 -2.11
C THR A 145 15.59 -20.90 -2.24
N LEU A 146 15.88 -20.45 -3.45
CA LEU A 146 15.97 -19.04 -3.81
C LEU A 146 14.71 -18.66 -4.61
N THR A 147 14.00 -17.65 -4.14
CA THR A 147 12.80 -17.12 -4.81
C THR A 147 12.98 -15.64 -5.11
N PHE A 148 12.64 -15.25 -6.33
CA PHE A 148 12.60 -13.86 -6.76
C PHE A 148 11.29 -13.59 -7.47
N TRP A 149 10.67 -12.42 -7.20
CA TRP A 149 9.54 -11.94 -7.99
C TRP A 149 9.51 -10.43 -8.06
N MET A 150 8.84 -9.91 -9.08
CA MET A 150 8.60 -8.48 -9.28
C MET A 150 7.26 -8.25 -9.97
N ASN A 151 6.70 -7.03 -9.80
CA ASN A 151 5.35 -6.67 -10.24
C ASN A 151 5.26 -5.23 -10.78
N PRO A 152 6.00 -4.86 -11.85
CA PRO A 152 5.87 -3.53 -12.41
C PRO A 152 4.42 -3.29 -12.86
N ARG A 153 3.86 -2.15 -12.42
CA ARG A 153 2.48 -1.80 -12.73
C ARG A 153 2.31 -0.28 -12.79
N ARG A 154 1.63 0.18 -13.86
CA ARG A 154 1.21 1.56 -14.06
C ARG A 154 -0.25 1.57 -14.50
N TYR A 155 -1.09 2.30 -13.79
CA TYR A 155 -2.52 2.33 -14.06
C TYR A 155 -3.14 3.64 -13.57
N ALA A 156 -4.22 4.06 -14.24
CA ALA A 156 -5.07 5.13 -13.77
C ALA A 156 -6.25 4.56 -12.97
N ASN A 157 -6.60 5.25 -11.88
CA ASN A 157 -7.69 4.87 -10.99
C ASN A 157 -8.82 5.89 -11.08
N GLY A 158 -10.06 5.42 -11.10
CA GLY A 158 -11.21 6.27 -10.84
C GLY A 158 -11.21 6.75 -9.39
N LYS A 159 -11.96 7.81 -9.13
CA LYS A 159 -12.18 8.37 -7.80
C LYS A 159 -13.67 8.40 -7.51
N ALA A 160 -14.03 8.12 -6.26
CA ALA A 160 -15.41 8.33 -5.82
C ALA A 160 -15.76 9.82 -5.91
N THR A 161 -17.00 10.10 -6.34
CA THR A 161 -17.59 11.42 -6.46
C THR A 161 -18.90 11.50 -5.68
N VAL A 162 -19.55 12.65 -5.69
CA VAL A 162 -20.83 12.87 -5.03
C VAL A 162 -22.00 12.36 -5.90
N GLN A 163 -23.12 11.99 -5.26
CA GLN A 163 -24.28 11.44 -5.96
C GLN A 163 -24.86 12.43 -6.99
N GLU A 164 -24.87 13.73 -6.65
CA GLU A 164 -25.35 14.78 -7.57
C GLU A 164 -24.58 14.78 -8.89
N ALA A 165 -23.25 14.63 -8.87
CA ALA A 165 -22.44 14.55 -10.09
C ALA A 165 -22.74 13.30 -10.93
N ILE A 166 -23.04 12.17 -10.27
CA ILE A 166 -23.47 10.92 -10.94
C ILE A 166 -24.83 11.13 -11.62
N ASP A 167 -25.78 11.72 -10.91
CA ASP A 167 -27.15 11.93 -11.40
C ASP A 167 -27.17 12.89 -12.58
N LEU A 168 -26.45 14.01 -12.48
CA LEU A 168 -26.32 15.02 -13.54
C LEU A 168 -25.57 14.51 -14.78
N SER A 169 -24.54 13.71 -14.59
CA SER A 169 -23.79 13.13 -15.71
C SER A 169 -24.56 12.00 -16.42
N GLY A 170 -25.55 11.40 -15.75
CA GLY A 170 -26.25 10.21 -16.22
C GLY A 170 -25.40 8.95 -16.30
N ASP A 171 -24.15 8.99 -15.80
CA ASP A 171 -23.19 7.88 -15.85
C ASP A 171 -22.85 7.38 -14.44
N LYS A 172 -23.24 6.14 -14.13
CA LYS A 172 -22.91 5.47 -12.86
C LYS A 172 -21.42 5.21 -12.67
N LEU A 173 -20.63 5.26 -13.73
CA LEU A 173 -19.18 5.08 -13.74
C LEU A 173 -18.44 6.41 -13.95
N TYR A 174 -19.14 7.53 -13.77
CA TYR A 174 -18.55 8.85 -13.87
C TYR A 174 -17.27 8.95 -13.05
N ASN A 175 -16.22 9.48 -13.67
CA ASN A 175 -14.90 9.63 -13.08
C ASN A 175 -14.36 11.04 -13.33
N PRO A 176 -14.18 11.87 -12.28
CA PRO A 176 -13.72 13.26 -12.42
C PRO A 176 -12.20 13.40 -12.58
N THR A 177 -11.43 12.32 -12.65
CA THR A 177 -9.96 12.36 -12.58
C THR A 177 -9.27 12.36 -13.93
N TRP A 178 -9.98 12.54 -15.03
CA TRP A 178 -9.42 12.61 -16.37
C TRP A 178 -10.04 13.74 -17.18
N GLY A 179 -9.38 14.12 -18.24
CA GLY A 179 -9.89 15.07 -19.23
C GLY A 179 -9.21 14.88 -20.57
N TRP A 180 -9.72 15.57 -21.58
CA TRP A 180 -9.14 15.57 -22.90
C TRP A 180 -7.90 16.48 -22.96
N GLN A 181 -6.84 16.00 -23.61
CA GLN A 181 -5.66 16.78 -23.97
C GLN A 181 -5.16 16.29 -25.34
N GLU A 182 -5.09 17.17 -26.33
CA GLU A 182 -4.65 16.84 -27.70
C GLU A 182 -5.36 15.60 -28.27
N GLY A 183 -6.69 15.49 -28.02
CA GLY A 183 -7.52 14.37 -28.48
C GLY A 183 -7.31 13.05 -27.75
N LYS A 184 -6.56 13.03 -26.65
CA LYS A 184 -6.31 11.83 -25.82
C LYS A 184 -6.82 12.04 -24.40
N LYS A 185 -7.30 10.98 -23.78
CA LYS A 185 -7.66 10.99 -22.36
C LYS A 185 -6.41 11.03 -21.50
N ARG A 186 -6.24 12.07 -20.69
CA ARG A 186 -5.19 12.21 -19.69
C ARG A 186 -5.78 12.13 -18.30
N SER A 187 -5.28 11.20 -17.47
CA SER A 187 -5.69 11.05 -16.07
C SER A 187 -4.73 11.78 -15.13
N ASP A 188 -5.27 12.38 -14.09
CA ASP A 188 -4.52 12.91 -12.95
C ASP A 188 -4.16 11.84 -11.91
N ASN A 189 -4.99 10.80 -11.76
CA ASN A 189 -4.85 9.79 -10.71
C ASN A 189 -4.15 8.52 -11.22
N ILE A 190 -2.88 8.67 -11.59
CA ILE A 190 -2.03 7.56 -12.04
C ILE A 190 -1.27 7.00 -10.85
N ARG A 191 -1.22 5.67 -10.74
CA ARG A 191 -0.44 4.93 -9.74
C ARG A 191 0.63 4.09 -10.41
N GLU A 192 1.81 4.10 -9.82
CA GLU A 192 2.96 3.31 -10.23
C GLU A 192 3.43 2.45 -9.07
N ASN A 193 3.62 1.16 -9.31
CA ASN A 193 4.12 0.20 -8.32
C ASN A 193 5.22 -0.66 -8.93
N PHE A 194 6.24 -0.93 -8.11
CA PHE A 194 7.29 -1.90 -8.43
C PHE A 194 7.86 -2.44 -7.12
N ASP A 195 7.60 -3.73 -6.81
CA ASP A 195 7.94 -4.36 -5.54
C ASP A 195 8.83 -5.60 -5.77
N PRO A 196 10.09 -5.46 -6.24
CA PRO A 196 10.99 -6.61 -6.36
C PRO A 196 11.30 -7.18 -4.98
N THR A 197 11.18 -8.49 -4.87
CA THR A 197 11.43 -9.25 -3.64
C THR A 197 12.37 -10.41 -3.93
N LEU A 198 13.43 -10.53 -3.15
CA LEU A 198 14.36 -11.65 -3.16
C LEU A 198 14.27 -12.38 -1.82
N MET A 199 14.13 -13.69 -1.86
CA MET A 199 13.97 -14.53 -0.67
C MET A 199 14.86 -15.76 -0.77
N LEU A 200 15.51 -16.11 0.34
CA LEU A 200 16.30 -17.32 0.48
C LEU A 200 15.75 -18.11 1.67
N ASN A 201 15.45 -19.40 1.47
CA ASN A 201 15.00 -20.29 2.52
C ASN A 201 15.88 -21.55 2.57
N TYR A 202 16.34 -21.89 3.75
CA TYR A 202 16.97 -23.16 4.06
C TYR A 202 16.01 -24.01 4.87
N ILE A 203 15.81 -25.25 4.45
CA ILE A 203 14.91 -26.21 5.09
C ILE A 203 15.71 -27.40 5.54
N TYR A 204 15.60 -27.72 6.84
CA TYR A 204 16.02 -28.95 7.43
C TYR A 204 14.80 -29.79 7.79
N LYS A 205 14.71 -31.01 7.27
CA LYS A 205 13.56 -31.88 7.42
C LYS A 205 13.98 -33.29 7.84
N THR A 206 13.40 -33.79 8.91
CA THR A 206 13.50 -35.18 9.35
C THR A 206 12.09 -35.76 9.43
N GLU A 207 11.96 -37.03 9.87
CA GLU A 207 10.64 -37.65 10.08
C GLU A 207 9.80 -36.93 11.13
N LYS A 208 10.43 -36.29 12.14
CA LYS A 208 9.73 -35.65 13.25
C LYS A 208 9.89 -34.12 13.28
N THR A 209 10.89 -33.59 12.61
CA THR A 209 11.24 -32.15 12.75
C THR A 209 11.38 -31.49 11.39
N ILE A 210 10.74 -30.32 11.22
CA ILE A 210 10.98 -29.43 10.10
C ILE A 210 11.42 -28.10 10.67
N VAL A 211 12.57 -27.62 10.22
CA VAL A 211 13.08 -26.26 10.50
C VAL A 211 13.14 -25.52 9.16
N ASN A 212 12.52 -24.36 9.10
CA ASN A 212 12.60 -23.47 7.94
C ASN A 212 13.18 -22.12 8.40
N THR A 213 14.37 -21.82 7.92
CA THR A 213 15.06 -20.54 8.20
C THR A 213 15.18 -19.76 6.90
N GLY A 214 14.76 -18.52 6.89
CA GLY A 214 14.77 -17.71 5.68
C GLY A 214 15.08 -16.25 5.92
N ALA A 215 15.52 -15.58 4.86
CA ALA A 215 15.69 -14.13 4.79
C ALA A 215 15.05 -13.59 3.52
N ALA A 216 14.48 -12.39 3.60
CA ALA A 216 13.93 -11.69 2.45
C ALA A 216 14.37 -10.22 2.42
N LEU A 217 14.64 -9.75 1.21
CA LEU A 217 14.87 -8.34 0.88
C LEU A 217 13.76 -7.89 -0.04
N ARG A 218 13.12 -6.78 0.28
CA ARG A 218 12.03 -6.21 -0.53
C ARG A 218 12.23 -4.72 -0.70
N TRP A 219 12.17 -4.25 -1.93
CA TRP A 219 12.14 -2.83 -2.29
C TRP A 219 10.78 -2.48 -2.84
N VAL A 220 10.09 -1.56 -2.19
CA VAL A 220 8.78 -1.08 -2.61
C VAL A 220 8.94 0.29 -3.22
N HIS A 221 8.54 0.43 -4.48
CA HIS A 221 8.35 1.71 -5.14
C HIS A 221 6.86 1.91 -5.37
N TYR A 222 6.29 2.86 -4.67
CA TYR A 222 4.90 3.27 -4.85
C TYR A 222 4.84 4.76 -5.09
N ALA A 223 4.20 5.16 -6.18
CA ALA A 223 3.96 6.55 -6.48
C ALA A 223 2.54 6.78 -7.00
N ARG A 224 2.02 7.99 -6.75
CA ARG A 224 0.70 8.43 -7.18
C ARG A 224 0.77 9.86 -7.67
N THR A 225 0.21 10.13 -8.88
CA THR A 225 0.06 11.50 -9.36
C THR A 225 -1.16 12.19 -8.73
N ARG A 226 -1.09 13.50 -8.65
CA ARG A 226 -2.16 14.36 -8.18
C ARG A 226 -1.95 15.80 -8.68
N LEU A 227 -3.03 16.47 -9.10
CA LEU A 227 -2.99 17.92 -9.33
C LEU A 227 -2.84 18.66 -8.00
N ALA A 228 -1.99 19.67 -8.00
CA ALA A 228 -1.81 20.64 -6.93
C ALA A 228 -1.91 22.05 -7.51
N TYR A 229 -2.39 22.98 -6.70
CA TYR A 229 -2.55 24.37 -7.11
C TYR A 229 -2.18 25.32 -5.97
N TYR A 230 -1.70 26.49 -6.37
CA TYR A 230 -1.43 27.63 -5.48
C TYR A 230 -1.87 28.92 -6.17
N ASN A 231 -2.62 29.76 -5.47
CA ASN A 231 -3.26 30.96 -6.04
C ASN A 231 -4.15 30.67 -7.26
N GLY A 232 -4.87 29.53 -7.23
CA GLY A 232 -5.78 29.09 -8.27
C GLY A 232 -7.04 28.47 -7.71
N ASN A 233 -7.98 28.15 -8.61
CA ASN A 233 -9.20 27.45 -8.26
C ASN A 233 -8.95 25.95 -8.04
N ASP A 234 -9.86 25.29 -7.31
CA ASP A 234 -9.83 23.83 -7.18
C ASP A 234 -9.94 23.19 -8.57
N THR A 235 -9.06 22.24 -8.84
CA THR A 235 -8.93 21.60 -10.16
C THR A 235 -10.03 20.57 -10.45
N ARG A 236 -10.82 20.18 -9.45
CA ARG A 236 -11.80 19.12 -9.58
C ARG A 236 -13.07 19.59 -10.26
N PRO A 237 -13.55 18.90 -11.33
CA PRO A 237 -14.85 19.21 -11.93
C PRO A 237 -15.99 19.07 -10.91
N ASP A 238 -15.95 18.03 -10.06
CA ASP A 238 -16.93 17.75 -9.01
C ASP A 238 -16.71 18.53 -7.71
N TYR A 239 -15.95 19.64 -7.77
CA TYR A 239 -15.83 20.55 -6.63
C TYR A 239 -17.19 21.18 -6.33
N TYR A 240 -17.58 21.25 -5.06
CA TYR A 240 -18.94 21.61 -4.65
C TYR A 240 -19.45 22.95 -5.22
N LYS A 241 -18.57 23.91 -5.52
CA LYS A 241 -18.95 25.21 -6.13
C LYS A 241 -19.32 25.10 -7.62
N ASN A 242 -18.94 23.99 -8.26
CA ASN A 242 -19.30 23.69 -9.65
C ASN A 242 -20.62 22.90 -9.76
N LEU A 243 -21.28 22.61 -8.63
CA LEU A 243 -22.52 21.86 -8.59
C LEU A 243 -23.74 22.77 -8.44
N PRO A 244 -24.88 22.48 -9.07
CA PRO A 244 -26.11 23.24 -8.93
C PRO A 244 -26.57 23.44 -7.48
N SER A 245 -26.40 22.42 -6.62
CA SER A 245 -26.77 22.48 -5.21
C SER A 245 -26.08 23.59 -4.43
N TYR A 246 -24.87 24.00 -4.81
CA TYR A 246 -24.19 25.13 -4.20
C TYR A 246 -24.99 26.43 -4.36
N TRP A 247 -25.62 26.63 -5.50
CA TRP A 247 -26.35 27.84 -5.86
C TRP A 247 -27.79 27.87 -5.35
N THR A 248 -28.24 26.78 -4.71
CA THR A 248 -29.54 26.68 -4.02
C THR A 248 -29.38 26.62 -2.49
N MET A 249 -28.14 26.66 -1.99
CA MET A 249 -27.86 26.63 -0.55
C MET A 249 -28.13 27.99 0.12
N LEU A 250 -28.43 27.96 1.41
CA LEU A 250 -28.63 29.15 2.23
C LEU A 250 -27.44 30.10 2.12
N GLY A 251 -27.71 31.34 1.71
CA GLY A 251 -26.70 32.37 1.49
C GLY A 251 -26.11 32.44 0.07
N ASN A 252 -26.42 31.49 -0.82
CA ASN A 252 -26.01 31.47 -2.23
C ASN A 252 -27.20 31.28 -3.17
N ASP A 253 -28.44 31.53 -2.71
CA ASP A 253 -29.66 31.28 -3.49
C ASP A 253 -29.70 32.08 -4.79
N ASN A 254 -29.33 31.42 -5.89
CA ASN A 254 -29.31 31.95 -7.25
C ASN A 254 -29.82 30.89 -8.24
N PRO A 255 -31.14 30.84 -8.49
CA PRO A 255 -31.75 29.84 -9.37
C PRO A 255 -31.22 29.89 -10.81
N GLU A 256 -30.84 31.05 -11.33
CA GLU A 256 -30.31 31.21 -12.68
C GLU A 256 -28.93 30.49 -12.79
N MET A 257 -28.08 30.70 -11.82
CA MET A 257 -26.79 30.01 -11.75
C MET A 257 -26.98 28.50 -11.53
N ALA A 258 -27.91 28.09 -10.68
CA ALA A 258 -28.23 26.66 -10.53
C ALA A 258 -28.65 26.01 -11.85
N ALA A 259 -29.56 26.68 -12.61
CA ALA A 259 -29.99 26.22 -13.93
C ALA A 259 -28.85 26.18 -14.96
N TYR A 260 -27.96 27.21 -14.93
CA TYR A 260 -26.77 27.27 -15.78
C TYR A 260 -25.82 26.09 -15.54
N TYR A 261 -25.47 25.83 -14.27
CA TYR A 261 -24.60 24.70 -13.93
C TYR A 261 -25.28 23.35 -14.21
N THR A 262 -26.58 23.21 -13.99
CA THR A 262 -27.34 22.01 -14.42
C THR A 262 -27.17 21.75 -15.89
N ASN A 263 -27.38 22.77 -16.72
CA ASN A 263 -27.25 22.64 -18.18
C ASN A 263 -25.82 22.25 -18.60
N LEU A 264 -24.78 22.83 -17.98
CA LEU A 264 -23.39 22.44 -18.25
C LEU A 264 -23.13 20.98 -17.87
N TRP A 265 -23.58 20.57 -16.70
CA TRP A 265 -23.40 19.19 -16.23
C TRP A 265 -24.10 18.16 -17.14
N GLU A 266 -25.27 18.45 -17.60
CA GLU A 266 -26.06 17.53 -18.43
C GLU A 266 -25.55 17.47 -19.89
N ASN A 267 -25.12 18.60 -20.46
CA ASN A 267 -24.92 18.74 -21.91
C ASN A 267 -23.46 18.96 -22.34
N ASP A 268 -22.52 19.28 -21.41
CA ASP A 268 -21.12 19.51 -21.74
C ASP A 268 -20.21 18.50 -21.05
N GLU A 269 -19.68 17.52 -21.81
CA GLU A 269 -18.72 16.54 -21.30
C GLU A 269 -17.41 17.20 -20.85
N ASN A 270 -16.95 18.24 -21.55
CA ASN A 270 -15.69 18.91 -21.19
C ASN A 270 -15.80 19.62 -19.84
N PHE A 271 -16.96 20.17 -19.52
CA PHE A 271 -17.19 20.78 -18.20
C PHE A 271 -17.12 19.75 -17.06
N ARG A 272 -17.56 18.51 -17.32
CA ARG A 272 -17.54 17.42 -16.32
C ARG A 272 -16.18 16.78 -16.14
N GLN A 273 -15.18 17.13 -16.96
CA GLN A 273 -13.86 16.53 -16.94
C GLN A 273 -12.79 17.55 -16.59
N LEU A 274 -11.54 17.07 -16.36
CA LEU A 274 -10.40 17.97 -16.11
C LEU A 274 -10.10 18.77 -17.38
N ASP A 275 -10.08 20.09 -17.25
CA ASP A 275 -9.69 20.99 -18.32
C ASP A 275 -8.15 21.21 -18.27
N TRP A 276 -7.42 20.30 -18.93
CA TRP A 276 -5.97 20.36 -18.99
C TRP A 276 -5.45 21.63 -19.65
N ASP A 277 -6.14 22.10 -20.72
CA ASP A 277 -5.72 23.26 -21.49
C ASP A 277 -5.85 24.53 -20.64
N SER A 278 -6.88 24.64 -19.80
CA SER A 278 -7.03 25.77 -18.87
C SER A 278 -5.90 25.84 -17.83
N PHE A 279 -5.37 24.70 -17.40
CA PHE A 279 -4.22 24.69 -16.45
C PHE A 279 -2.95 25.23 -17.12
N TYR A 280 -2.69 24.85 -18.37
CA TYR A 280 -1.57 25.39 -19.17
C TYR A 280 -1.76 26.88 -19.43
N GLU A 281 -2.96 27.30 -19.83
CA GLU A 281 -3.30 28.70 -20.06
C GLU A 281 -3.10 29.55 -18.80
N ALA A 282 -3.61 29.11 -17.65
CA ALA A 282 -3.44 29.80 -16.38
C ALA A 282 -1.96 29.98 -16.00
N ASN A 283 -1.13 28.96 -16.20
CA ASN A 283 0.30 29.04 -15.97
C ASN A 283 0.97 30.02 -16.94
N TYR A 284 0.57 30.00 -18.21
CA TYR A 284 1.07 30.92 -19.22
C TYR A 284 0.68 32.38 -18.90
N MET A 285 -0.58 32.62 -18.55
CA MET A 285 -1.09 33.96 -18.18
C MET A 285 -0.41 34.49 -16.91
N ASN A 286 -0.14 33.61 -15.92
CA ASN A 286 0.60 34.01 -14.72
C ASN A 286 2.02 34.48 -15.03
N ASN A 287 2.65 33.98 -16.08
CA ASN A 287 3.96 34.44 -16.53
C ASN A 287 3.93 35.81 -17.23
N TYR A 288 2.88 36.11 -18.00
CA TYR A 288 2.87 37.25 -18.90
C TYR A 288 2.03 38.43 -18.41
N GLN A 289 0.93 38.17 -17.70
CA GLN A 289 -0.04 39.24 -17.36
C GLN A 289 -0.03 39.68 -15.90
N ASN A 290 0.52 38.89 -15.00
CA ASN A 290 0.39 39.17 -13.58
C ASN A 290 1.65 39.83 -13.01
N GLN A 291 1.93 41.06 -13.49
CA GLN A 291 3.09 41.87 -13.03
C GLN A 291 2.96 42.37 -11.58
N SER A 292 1.77 42.28 -10.98
CA SER A 292 1.52 42.63 -9.59
C SER A 292 1.90 41.56 -8.59
N LEU A 293 2.18 40.32 -9.05
CA LEU A 293 2.62 39.24 -8.16
C LEU A 293 4.04 39.53 -7.63
N PRO A 294 4.33 39.08 -6.40
CA PRO A 294 5.70 39.07 -5.89
C PRO A 294 6.65 38.36 -6.86
N GLU A 295 7.91 38.77 -6.91
CA GLU A 295 8.92 38.22 -7.81
C GLU A 295 9.06 36.68 -7.67
N SER A 296 8.89 36.19 -6.43
CA SER A 296 8.87 34.74 -6.14
C SER A 296 7.77 33.94 -6.89
N HIS A 297 6.70 34.61 -7.32
CA HIS A 297 5.57 34.01 -8.03
C HIS A 297 5.56 34.30 -9.54
N LYS A 298 6.41 35.25 -9.98
CA LYS A 298 6.54 35.54 -11.42
C LYS A 298 7.10 34.34 -12.15
N LYS A 299 6.46 33.96 -13.28
CA LYS A 299 6.81 32.82 -14.09
C LYS A 299 6.65 31.45 -13.40
N GLY A 300 6.09 31.41 -12.17
CA GLY A 300 5.76 30.19 -11.48
C GLY A 300 4.47 29.55 -11.99
N SER A 301 4.31 28.26 -11.78
CA SER A 301 3.08 27.53 -12.05
C SER A 301 2.02 27.80 -10.97
N THR A 302 0.78 28.14 -11.40
CA THR A 302 -0.41 28.12 -10.53
C THR A 302 -0.87 26.67 -10.30
N TYR A 303 -0.76 25.84 -11.34
CA TYR A 303 -1.14 24.43 -11.34
C TYR A 303 0.06 23.55 -11.69
N ILE A 304 0.21 22.44 -10.99
CA ILE A 304 1.20 21.41 -11.32
C ILE A 304 0.58 20.03 -11.17
N GLN A 305 1.15 19.04 -11.84
CA GLN A 305 0.98 17.66 -11.47
C GLN A 305 2.14 17.25 -10.55
N GLN A 306 1.85 16.93 -9.31
CA GLN A 306 2.81 16.36 -8.36
C GLN A 306 2.77 14.83 -8.37
N MET A 307 3.83 14.22 -7.89
CA MET A 307 3.91 12.77 -7.66
C MET A 307 4.24 12.50 -6.19
N GLU A 308 3.32 11.84 -5.51
CA GLU A 308 3.47 11.44 -4.12
C GLU A 308 4.10 10.06 -4.05
N HIS A 309 5.24 9.93 -3.38
CA HIS A 309 5.99 8.70 -3.23
C HIS A 309 5.82 8.13 -1.83
N SER A 310 5.72 6.81 -1.73
CA SER A 310 5.73 6.07 -0.48
C SER A 310 6.53 4.78 -0.67
N ASN A 311 7.84 4.94 -0.77
CA ASN A 311 8.77 3.86 -1.02
C ASN A 311 9.17 3.19 0.29
N GLN A 312 9.59 1.91 0.20
CA GLN A 312 10.05 1.17 1.38
C GLN A 312 11.23 0.27 1.04
N PHE A 313 12.09 0.09 2.00
CA PHE A 313 13.05 -1.00 2.06
C PHE A 313 12.71 -1.88 3.24
N ASN A 314 12.59 -3.20 3.01
CA ASN A 314 12.29 -4.16 4.06
C ASN A 314 13.35 -5.26 4.08
N PHE A 315 13.84 -5.58 5.28
CA PHE A 315 14.65 -6.76 5.55
C PHE A 315 13.91 -7.63 6.55
N ILE A 316 13.69 -8.88 6.18
CA ILE A 316 12.95 -9.85 6.99
C ILE A 316 13.84 -11.07 7.21
N LEU A 317 13.96 -11.51 8.44
CA LEU A 317 14.63 -12.73 8.83
C LEU A 317 13.70 -13.55 9.70
N GLY A 318 13.64 -14.85 9.50
CA GLY A 318 12.78 -15.72 10.30
C GLY A 318 13.27 -17.15 10.34
N SER A 319 12.93 -17.82 11.41
CA SER A 319 13.14 -19.25 11.57
C SER A 319 11.94 -19.86 12.27
N THR A 320 11.42 -20.95 11.74
CA THR A 320 10.33 -21.71 12.33
C THR A 320 10.73 -23.15 12.54
N ILE A 321 10.24 -23.73 13.61
CA ILE A 321 10.38 -25.16 13.91
C ILE A 321 9.01 -25.79 14.09
N ASN A 322 8.81 -26.95 13.49
CA ASN A 322 7.67 -27.83 13.76
C ASN A 322 8.21 -29.20 14.15
N HIS A 323 7.97 -29.60 15.38
CA HIS A 323 8.45 -30.87 15.92
C HIS A 323 7.29 -31.75 16.40
N ARG A 324 7.17 -32.93 15.82
CA ARG A 324 6.19 -33.94 16.24
C ARG A 324 6.72 -34.68 17.48
N LEU A 325 6.15 -34.37 18.65
CA LEU A 325 6.48 -35.02 19.91
C LEU A 325 6.03 -36.49 19.93
N ASN A 326 4.80 -36.72 19.46
CA ASN A 326 4.21 -38.05 19.26
C ASN A 326 3.11 -37.94 18.18
N ASP A 327 2.34 -39.02 17.97
CA ASP A 327 1.33 -39.06 16.91
C ASP A 327 0.17 -38.09 17.10
N ASN A 328 -0.07 -37.65 18.33
CA ASN A 328 -1.17 -36.76 18.69
C ASN A 328 -0.71 -35.33 19.02
N MET A 329 0.60 -35.07 19.16
CA MET A 329 1.10 -33.80 19.70
C MET A 329 2.25 -33.27 18.86
N SER A 330 2.15 -32.00 18.49
CA SER A 330 3.22 -31.22 17.82
C SER A 330 3.52 -29.92 18.52
N LEU A 331 4.81 -29.63 18.67
CA LEU A 331 5.35 -28.35 19.16
C LEU A 331 5.79 -27.51 17.97
N GLN A 332 5.35 -26.26 17.95
CA GLN A 332 5.64 -25.30 16.89
C GLN A 332 6.19 -24.02 17.51
N GLY A 333 7.22 -23.46 16.91
CA GLY A 333 7.80 -22.23 17.41
C GLY A 333 8.51 -21.46 16.31
N GLY A 334 8.86 -20.22 16.60
CA GLY A 334 9.61 -19.40 15.64
C GLY A 334 10.14 -18.11 16.22
N LEU A 335 11.10 -17.58 15.48
CA LEU A 335 11.71 -16.26 15.70
C LEU A 335 11.59 -15.47 14.41
N ASN A 336 11.20 -14.20 14.53
CA ASN A 336 11.10 -13.29 13.40
C ASN A 336 11.78 -11.97 13.73
N PHE A 337 12.43 -11.39 12.75
CA PHE A 337 13.01 -10.06 12.79
C PHE A 337 12.67 -9.31 11.51
N ASN A 338 12.07 -8.14 11.64
CA ASN A 338 11.68 -7.28 10.52
C ASN A 338 12.25 -5.88 10.74
N TYR A 339 12.91 -5.37 9.72
CA TYR A 339 13.35 -3.98 9.63
C TYR A 339 12.70 -3.32 8.42
N THR A 340 12.13 -2.13 8.62
CA THR A 340 11.50 -1.33 7.56
C THR A 340 12.01 0.10 7.63
N LYS A 341 12.40 0.63 6.49
CA LYS A 341 12.62 2.07 6.27
C LYS A 341 11.63 2.54 5.21
N THR A 342 10.77 3.50 5.54
CA THR A 342 9.96 4.19 4.53
C THR A 342 10.68 5.44 4.02
N MET A 343 10.28 5.90 2.83
CA MET A 343 10.68 7.16 2.23
C MET A 343 9.44 7.77 1.62
N ASP A 344 8.85 8.73 2.34
CA ASP A 344 7.60 9.39 2.00
C ASP A 344 7.87 10.85 1.62
N TYR A 345 7.65 11.19 0.35
CA TYR A 345 7.93 12.53 -0.18
C TYR A 345 7.05 12.82 -1.41
N ALA A 346 6.95 14.09 -1.78
CA ALA A 346 6.34 14.49 -3.04
C ALA A 346 7.38 15.12 -3.98
N THR A 347 7.13 15.02 -5.29
CA THR A 347 7.96 15.65 -6.33
C THR A 347 7.12 16.38 -7.35
N VAL A 348 7.70 17.36 -8.02
CA VAL A 348 7.10 17.97 -9.20
C VAL A 348 7.18 16.98 -10.36
N LYS A 349 6.03 16.53 -10.86
CA LYS A 349 5.92 15.62 -12.02
C LYS A 349 5.89 16.39 -13.33
N ASP A 350 5.06 17.44 -13.39
CA ASP A 350 4.84 18.27 -14.56
C ASP A 350 4.46 19.68 -14.11
N LEU A 351 5.13 20.69 -14.68
CA LEU A 351 4.89 22.10 -14.38
C LEU A 351 3.73 22.70 -15.18
N LEU A 352 3.10 21.94 -16.07
CA LEU A 352 1.98 22.32 -16.92
C LEU A 352 2.24 23.66 -17.66
N GLY A 353 3.42 23.79 -18.29
CA GLY A 353 3.83 24.97 -19.04
C GLY A 353 4.46 26.10 -18.22
N GLY A 354 4.53 26.00 -16.89
CA GLY A 354 5.27 26.94 -16.05
C GLY A 354 6.77 26.68 -15.99
N GLU A 355 7.54 27.61 -15.45
CA GLU A 355 9.00 27.48 -15.32
C GLU A 355 9.41 26.82 -13.99
N PHE A 356 8.69 27.08 -12.91
CA PHE A 356 8.93 26.50 -11.58
C PHE A 356 7.64 26.47 -10.76
N TRP A 357 7.69 25.75 -9.65
CA TRP A 357 6.69 25.74 -8.58
C TRP A 357 7.25 26.42 -7.33
N THR A 358 6.49 27.33 -6.72
CA THR A 358 6.85 27.88 -5.40
C THR A 358 6.42 26.89 -4.32
N ASP A 359 7.38 26.34 -3.58
CA ASP A 359 7.14 25.28 -2.60
C ASP A 359 6.62 25.83 -1.28
N VAL A 360 5.31 26.13 -1.25
CA VAL A 360 4.57 26.62 -0.08
C VAL A 360 3.30 25.81 0.15
N ASP A 361 2.79 25.84 1.38
CA ASP A 361 1.50 25.27 1.75
C ASP A 361 0.38 26.29 1.58
N GLY A 362 -0.28 26.27 0.43
CA GLY A 362 -1.39 27.18 0.12
C GLY A 362 -2.60 27.03 1.07
N PHE A 363 -2.75 25.88 1.75
CA PHE A 363 -3.79 25.73 2.78
C PHE A 363 -3.46 26.46 4.08
N ALA A 364 -2.18 26.63 4.38
CA ALA A 364 -1.73 27.36 5.56
C ALA A 364 -1.95 28.88 5.45
N GLU A 365 -2.16 29.41 4.26
CA GLU A 365 -2.49 30.84 4.08
C GLU A 365 -3.72 31.29 4.87
N ARG A 366 -4.67 30.41 5.08
CA ARG A 366 -5.86 30.69 5.91
C ARG A 366 -5.50 31.01 7.36
N GLU A 367 -4.39 30.48 7.83
CA GLU A 367 -3.89 30.70 9.19
C GLU A 367 -3.25 32.11 9.32
N LEU A 368 -2.83 32.72 8.20
CA LEU A 368 -2.32 34.13 8.18
C LEU A 368 -3.39 35.18 8.52
N ASN A 369 -4.68 34.83 8.47
CA ASN A 369 -5.76 35.69 8.96
C ASN A 369 -5.71 35.88 10.49
N ASN A 370 -4.96 35.05 11.21
CA ASN A 370 -4.66 35.25 12.61
C ASN A 370 -3.51 36.30 12.73
N PRO A 371 -3.73 37.47 13.37
CA PRO A 371 -2.71 38.51 13.46
C PRO A 371 -1.44 38.07 14.23
N ASN A 372 -1.50 36.96 14.96
CA ASN A 372 -0.36 36.39 15.67
C ASN A 372 0.37 35.31 14.87
N ALA A 373 -0.09 34.97 13.68
CA ALA A 373 0.57 33.96 12.85
C ALA A 373 1.85 34.54 12.21
N SER A 374 2.94 33.78 12.27
CA SER A 374 4.15 34.12 11.52
C SER A 374 3.90 33.97 10.01
N ALA A 375 4.46 34.86 9.20
CA ALA A 375 4.46 34.74 7.75
C ALA A 375 5.13 33.40 7.27
N ASP A 376 5.97 32.81 8.10
CA ASP A 376 6.66 31.58 7.81
C ASP A 376 5.76 30.33 7.83
N ILE A 377 4.51 30.47 8.34
CA ILE A 377 3.59 29.33 8.50
C ILE A 377 3.28 28.61 7.18
N ILE A 378 3.35 29.34 6.06
CA ILE A 378 3.13 28.78 4.72
C ILE A 378 4.33 27.99 4.16
N GLN A 379 5.50 28.09 4.80
CA GLN A 379 6.70 27.43 4.28
C GLN A 379 6.68 25.92 4.51
N ASN A 380 6.84 25.14 3.45
CA ASN A 380 7.04 23.70 3.55
C ASN A 380 8.42 23.38 4.13
N ASP A 381 9.43 24.21 3.83
CA ASP A 381 10.78 24.11 4.39
C ASP A 381 11.37 25.46 4.76
N LEU A 382 11.41 25.78 6.05
CA LEU A 382 12.04 26.99 6.58
C LEU A 382 13.56 27.06 6.35
N ASN A 383 14.21 25.94 6.04
CA ASN A 383 15.62 25.94 5.68
C ASN A 383 15.83 26.43 4.24
N ASN A 384 14.78 26.44 3.41
CA ASN A 384 14.77 26.90 2.03
C ASN A 384 13.46 27.63 1.72
N PRO A 385 13.20 28.79 2.33
CA PRO A 385 11.93 29.50 2.18
C PRO A 385 11.69 29.95 0.73
N ASN A 386 10.42 29.87 0.29
CA ASN A 386 9.98 30.23 -1.06
C ASN A 386 10.79 29.54 -2.17
N ARG A 387 11.20 28.30 -1.93
CA ARG A 387 12.01 27.54 -2.88
C ARG A 387 11.30 27.40 -4.22
N ARG A 388 12.01 27.71 -5.30
CA ARG A 388 11.57 27.49 -6.68
C ARG A 388 11.92 26.06 -7.09
N ALA A 389 10.94 25.19 -7.12
CA ALA A 389 11.12 23.79 -7.47
C ALA A 389 10.85 23.55 -8.96
N VAL A 390 11.68 22.73 -9.59
CA VAL A 390 11.54 22.30 -10.98
C VAL A 390 11.15 20.82 -11.06
N LYS A 391 10.89 20.33 -12.25
CA LYS A 391 10.52 18.91 -12.47
C LYS A 391 11.55 17.96 -11.84
N GLY A 392 11.06 17.06 -10.99
CA GLY A 392 11.84 16.08 -10.23
C GLY A 392 12.23 16.52 -8.83
N ASP A 393 12.17 17.79 -8.50
CA ASP A 393 12.48 18.29 -7.16
C ASP A 393 11.45 17.81 -6.14
N ARG A 394 11.89 17.56 -4.91
CA ARG A 394 11.03 17.27 -3.77
C ARG A 394 10.31 18.52 -3.31
N ILE A 395 9.02 18.41 -3.02
CA ILE A 395 8.14 19.50 -2.59
C ILE A 395 7.20 19.06 -1.47
N GLY A 396 6.67 20.00 -0.72
CA GLY A 396 5.59 19.78 0.24
C GLY A 396 6.02 19.06 1.50
N TRP A 397 6.52 17.84 1.37
CA TRP A 397 7.00 17.04 2.51
C TRP A 397 8.08 16.05 2.08
N ASP A 398 8.94 15.73 3.04
CA ASP A 398 9.98 14.71 2.90
C ASP A 398 10.30 14.14 4.29
N TYR A 399 9.98 12.86 4.50
CA TYR A 399 10.26 12.16 5.76
C TYR A 399 10.44 10.65 5.55
N SER A 400 11.06 10.02 6.52
CA SER A 400 11.19 8.57 6.63
C SER A 400 10.67 8.09 7.98
N ILE A 401 10.14 6.87 8.01
CA ILE A 401 9.88 6.11 9.23
C ILE A 401 10.84 4.93 9.26
N TYR A 402 11.53 4.76 10.37
CA TYR A 402 12.39 3.62 10.65
C TYR A 402 11.70 2.76 11.70
N ALA A 403 11.46 1.50 11.36
CA ALA A 403 10.78 0.55 12.23
C ALA A 403 11.53 -0.77 12.30
N LEU A 404 11.53 -1.36 13.49
CA LEU A 404 12.11 -2.66 13.79
C LEU A 404 11.13 -3.44 14.65
N LYS A 405 10.92 -4.72 14.31
CA LYS A 405 10.13 -5.66 15.11
C LYS A 405 10.88 -6.97 15.25
N ALA A 406 11.02 -7.44 16.50
CA ALA A 406 11.48 -8.78 16.82
C ALA A 406 10.37 -9.54 17.53
N GLN A 407 10.16 -10.80 17.17
CA GLN A 407 9.08 -11.63 17.73
C GLN A 407 9.61 -13.05 17.98
N ALA A 408 9.24 -13.60 19.12
CA ALA A 408 9.39 -15.02 19.45
C ALA A 408 8.03 -15.61 19.80
N TRP A 409 7.76 -16.82 19.34
CA TRP A 409 6.52 -17.50 19.64
C TRP A 409 6.71 -19.01 19.83
N LEU A 410 5.82 -19.59 20.63
CA LEU A 410 5.76 -21.02 20.87
C LEU A 410 4.29 -21.43 20.99
N GLN A 411 3.92 -22.55 20.38
CA GLN A 411 2.58 -23.11 20.51
C GLN A 411 2.61 -24.63 20.43
N ASN A 412 1.60 -25.23 21.02
CA ASN A 412 1.38 -26.67 20.99
C ASN A 412 0.04 -26.98 20.31
N GLN A 413 0.01 -28.05 19.54
CA GLN A 413 -1.19 -28.58 18.94
C GLN A 413 -1.35 -30.05 19.36
N ILE A 414 -2.54 -30.38 19.86
CA ILE A 414 -2.91 -31.72 20.32
C ILE A 414 -4.14 -32.19 19.54
N ASN A 415 -4.01 -33.28 18.81
CA ASN A 415 -5.08 -33.87 17.98
C ASN A 415 -5.49 -35.20 18.56
N LEU A 416 -6.66 -35.23 19.18
CA LEU A 416 -7.25 -36.47 19.73
C LEU A 416 -8.47 -36.90 18.90
N ALA A 417 -8.98 -38.07 19.13
CA ALA A 417 -10.11 -38.61 18.39
C ALA A 417 -11.33 -37.65 18.40
N LYS A 418 -11.66 -37.09 19.55
CA LYS A 418 -12.81 -36.16 19.74
C LYS A 418 -12.43 -34.72 20.02
N TRP A 419 -11.17 -34.42 20.24
CA TRP A 419 -10.72 -33.06 20.59
C TRP A 419 -9.50 -32.66 19.78
N ASP A 420 -9.52 -31.44 19.26
CA ASP A 420 -8.33 -30.75 18.83
C ASP A 420 -8.13 -29.56 19.77
N VAL A 421 -6.95 -29.45 20.37
CA VAL A 421 -6.60 -28.41 21.33
C VAL A 421 -5.32 -27.73 20.86
N ASN A 422 -5.30 -26.43 20.94
CA ASN A 422 -4.09 -25.64 20.72
C ASN A 422 -3.94 -24.55 21.78
N TYR A 423 -2.73 -24.28 22.16
CA TYR A 423 -2.37 -23.13 23.01
C TYR A 423 -0.98 -22.64 22.69
N GLY A 424 -0.74 -21.37 22.96
CA GLY A 424 0.56 -20.76 22.66
C GLY A 424 0.74 -19.39 23.27
N ILE A 425 1.98 -18.95 23.20
CA ILE A 425 2.43 -17.63 23.64
C ILE A 425 3.29 -17.00 22.56
N THR A 426 3.20 -15.69 22.45
CA THR A 426 4.13 -14.87 21.65
C THR A 426 4.58 -13.66 22.48
N MET A 427 5.81 -13.25 22.24
CA MET A 427 6.40 -12.02 22.77
C MET A 427 6.98 -11.25 21.62
N SER A 428 6.83 -9.93 21.62
CA SER A 428 7.42 -9.08 20.61
C SER A 428 7.96 -7.78 21.20
N TYR A 429 9.01 -7.32 20.57
CA TYR A 429 9.59 -5.99 20.76
C TYR A 429 9.43 -5.22 19.46
N GLU A 430 8.88 -4.02 19.52
CA GLU A 430 8.74 -3.13 18.36
C GLU A 430 9.24 -1.74 18.73
N GLN A 431 10.01 -1.14 17.84
CA GLN A 431 10.41 0.25 17.97
C GLN A 431 10.35 0.96 16.63
N PHE A 432 10.00 2.25 16.66
CA PHE A 432 10.03 3.08 15.48
C PHE A 432 10.18 4.56 15.82
N TYR A 433 10.66 5.33 14.84
CA TYR A 433 10.77 6.79 14.90
C TYR A 433 10.61 7.38 13.52
N ARG A 434 10.27 8.69 13.47
CA ARG A 434 10.18 9.48 12.26
C ARG A 434 11.42 10.35 12.09
N GLN A 435 11.98 10.40 10.88
CA GLN A 435 13.03 11.33 10.47
C GLN A 435 12.44 12.33 9.47
N GLY A 436 12.35 13.61 9.82
CA GLY A 436 11.92 14.68 8.93
C GLY A 436 13.10 15.35 8.23
N TYR A 437 12.96 15.65 6.94
CA TYR A 437 14.00 16.29 6.12
C TYR A 437 13.66 17.73 5.72
N MET A 438 12.44 18.18 5.97
CA MET A 438 11.97 19.55 5.78
C MET A 438 11.51 20.14 7.11
N ARG A 439 11.86 21.41 7.38
CA ARG A 439 11.41 22.16 8.56
C ARG A 439 10.13 22.92 8.21
N ASN A 440 8.98 22.33 8.52
CA ASN A 440 7.68 22.90 8.18
C ASN A 440 7.32 24.12 9.04
N GLY A 441 6.84 25.19 8.43
CA GLY A 441 6.49 26.44 9.10
C GLY A 441 5.34 26.32 10.10
N ARG A 442 4.43 25.34 9.93
CA ARG A 442 3.35 25.05 10.89
C ARG A 442 3.84 24.29 12.11
N ALA A 443 5.02 23.67 12.04
CA ALA A 443 5.58 22.83 13.09
C ALA A 443 7.11 22.95 13.16
N PRO A 444 7.68 24.14 13.34
CA PRO A 444 9.12 24.39 13.19
C PRO A 444 9.97 23.65 14.23
N GLN A 445 9.37 23.23 15.35
CA GLN A 445 10.07 22.60 16.47
C GLN A 445 10.11 21.07 16.37
N ASN A 446 9.18 20.45 15.62
CA ASN A 446 8.98 19.00 15.61
C ASN A 446 8.66 18.43 14.22
N SER A 447 9.14 19.07 13.18
CA SER A 447 9.01 18.61 11.78
C SER A 447 10.33 18.11 11.20
N PHE A 448 11.46 18.71 11.61
CA PHE A 448 12.81 18.44 11.09
C PHE A 448 13.63 17.64 12.10
N GLY A 449 14.43 16.69 11.59
CA GLY A 449 15.27 15.85 12.42
C GLY A 449 14.57 14.56 12.88
N GLU A 450 15.17 13.89 13.82
CA GLU A 450 14.70 12.63 14.40
C GLU A 450 13.70 12.88 15.54
N SER A 451 12.56 12.21 15.49
CA SER A 451 11.57 12.22 16.58
C SER A 451 12.02 11.33 17.73
N SER A 452 11.33 11.42 18.86
CA SER A 452 11.48 10.45 19.93
C SER A 452 11.19 9.03 19.42
N THR A 453 12.02 8.07 19.83
CA THR A 453 11.80 6.65 19.52
C THR A 453 10.73 6.08 20.42
N LEU A 454 9.66 5.57 19.81
CA LEU A 454 8.61 4.83 20.48
C LEU A 454 9.01 3.35 20.60
N ARG A 455 8.78 2.73 21.76
CA ARG A 455 9.16 1.34 22.07
C ARG A 455 8.01 0.62 22.73
N PHE A 456 7.72 -0.59 22.25
CA PHE A 456 6.64 -1.45 22.73
C PHE A 456 7.18 -2.82 23.05
N ASN A 457 6.79 -3.36 24.20
CA ASN A 457 7.04 -4.73 24.61
C ASN A 457 5.70 -5.40 24.80
N ASP A 458 5.40 -6.38 23.99
CA ASP A 458 4.10 -7.01 23.93
C ASP A 458 4.20 -8.49 24.22
N ALA A 459 3.18 -9.00 24.87
CA ALA A 459 3.01 -10.44 25.08
C ALA A 459 1.54 -10.82 24.84
N MET A 460 1.34 -11.97 24.25
CA MET A 460 0.01 -12.47 23.93
C MET A 460 -0.05 -13.98 24.13
N ILE A 461 -1.13 -14.44 24.74
CA ILE A 461 -1.46 -15.86 24.89
C ILE A 461 -2.70 -16.15 24.07
N LYS A 462 -2.77 -17.36 23.51
CA LYS A 462 -3.96 -17.88 22.85
C LYS A 462 -4.23 -19.33 23.28
N ALA A 463 -5.50 -19.71 23.22
CA ALA A 463 -5.94 -21.09 23.39
C ALA A 463 -7.16 -21.37 22.50
N GLY A 464 -7.29 -22.59 22.06
CA GLY A 464 -8.43 -23.04 21.28
C GLY A 464 -8.73 -24.52 21.53
N ALA A 465 -9.99 -24.86 21.51
CA ALA A 465 -10.45 -26.24 21.59
C ALA A 465 -11.58 -26.46 20.59
N THR A 466 -11.52 -27.56 19.86
CA THR A 466 -12.57 -28.02 18.96
C THR A 466 -13.05 -29.41 19.42
N TYR A 467 -14.32 -29.50 19.77
CA TYR A 467 -14.99 -30.76 20.08
C TYR A 467 -15.64 -31.31 18.81
N LYS A 468 -15.30 -32.53 18.43
CA LYS A 468 -15.84 -33.24 17.27
C LYS A 468 -16.99 -34.12 17.72
N LEU A 469 -18.24 -33.63 17.61
CA LEU A 469 -19.43 -34.38 17.99
C LEU A 469 -19.57 -35.60 17.10
N ASP A 470 -19.48 -35.39 15.79
CA ASP A 470 -19.49 -36.42 14.75
C ASP A 470 -18.68 -35.93 13.52
N GLY A 471 -18.74 -36.67 12.39
CA GLY A 471 -18.01 -36.34 11.16
C GLY A 471 -18.47 -35.05 10.44
N ARG A 472 -19.54 -34.41 10.91
CA ARG A 472 -20.13 -33.19 10.30
C ARG A 472 -20.29 -32.02 11.27
N ASN A 473 -20.34 -32.27 12.57
CA ASN A 473 -20.65 -31.28 13.59
C ASN A 473 -19.48 -31.10 14.54
N TYR A 474 -19.01 -29.84 14.65
CA TYR A 474 -17.91 -29.44 15.53
C TYR A 474 -18.31 -28.21 16.33
N PHE A 475 -17.86 -28.14 17.58
CA PHE A 475 -17.93 -26.94 18.43
C PHE A 475 -16.52 -26.41 18.64
N THR A 476 -16.25 -25.20 18.19
CA THR A 476 -14.94 -24.55 18.34
C THR A 476 -15.04 -23.34 19.23
N LEU A 477 -14.20 -23.29 20.27
CA LEU A 477 -13.99 -22.14 21.13
C LEU A 477 -12.52 -21.71 20.99
N GLN A 478 -12.30 -20.41 20.77
CA GLN A 478 -10.97 -19.83 20.69
C GLN A 478 -10.93 -18.53 21.48
N ALA A 479 -9.86 -18.31 22.22
CA ALA A 479 -9.63 -17.10 23.01
C ALA A 479 -8.18 -16.62 22.88
N GLN A 480 -8.00 -15.32 22.96
CA GLN A 480 -6.71 -14.64 22.90
C GLN A 480 -6.73 -13.49 23.90
N TYR A 481 -5.62 -13.28 24.61
CA TYR A 481 -5.44 -12.17 25.51
C TYR A 481 -4.01 -11.67 25.47
N GLY A 482 -3.82 -10.36 25.45
CA GLY A 482 -2.50 -9.73 25.45
C GLY A 482 -2.52 -8.31 24.91
N THR A 483 -1.33 -7.79 24.67
CA THR A 483 -1.09 -6.49 24.07
C THR A 483 -0.48 -6.62 22.69
N VAL A 484 -0.61 -5.57 21.88
CA VAL A 484 -0.01 -5.47 20.55
C VAL A 484 0.32 -3.99 20.27
N ALA A 485 1.49 -3.72 19.72
CA ALA A 485 1.86 -2.37 19.29
C ALA A 485 0.84 -1.83 18.27
N PRO A 486 0.53 -0.52 18.32
CA PRO A 486 -0.37 0.09 17.35
C PRO A 486 0.23 0.07 15.95
N VAL A 487 -0.63 0.11 14.92
CA VAL A 487 -0.17 0.29 13.54
C VAL A 487 0.51 1.65 13.41
N ILE A 488 1.74 1.68 12.91
CA ILE A 488 2.58 2.89 12.92
C ILE A 488 1.92 4.08 12.21
N ASN A 489 1.20 3.82 11.10
CA ASN A 489 0.44 4.86 10.39
C ASN A 489 -0.65 5.53 11.25
N ASP A 490 -1.16 4.85 12.26
CA ASP A 490 -2.23 5.36 13.11
C ASP A 490 -1.66 6.12 14.33
N VAL A 491 -0.35 6.10 14.53
CA VAL A 491 0.32 6.74 15.67
C VAL A 491 0.55 8.22 15.44
N TYR A 492 1.02 8.62 14.26
CA TYR A 492 1.31 10.01 13.96
C TYR A 492 0.09 10.74 13.40
N ILE A 493 -0.28 11.89 14.00
CA ILE A 493 -1.45 12.69 13.57
C ILE A 493 -1.28 13.20 12.13
N SER A 494 -0.09 13.70 11.80
CA SER A 494 0.21 14.28 10.49
C SER A 494 1.69 14.10 10.14
N PRO A 495 2.13 12.91 9.78
CA PRO A 495 3.56 12.62 9.60
C PRO A 495 4.21 13.42 8.46
N ARG A 496 3.42 13.99 7.55
CA ARG A 496 3.92 14.91 6.50
C ARG A 496 4.39 16.25 7.06
N VAL A 497 3.78 16.71 8.17
CA VAL A 497 4.02 18.04 8.75
C VAL A 497 4.84 17.95 10.03
N LYS A 498 4.56 16.98 10.90
CA LYS A 498 5.13 16.91 12.26
C LYS A 498 5.18 15.47 12.81
N ASP A 499 5.93 15.31 13.90
CA ASP A 499 6.09 14.02 14.61
C ASP A 499 5.13 13.83 15.79
N THR A 500 4.13 14.70 15.95
CA THR A 500 3.15 14.61 17.04
C THR A 500 2.35 13.32 16.93
N THR A 501 2.26 12.59 18.04
CA THR A 501 1.51 11.34 18.15
C THR A 501 0.06 11.58 18.62
N ILE A 502 -0.81 10.61 18.37
CA ILE A 502 -2.18 10.57 18.88
C ILE A 502 -2.13 10.11 20.34
N GLY A 503 -2.44 11.02 21.30
CA GLY A 503 -2.44 10.72 22.72
C GLY A 503 -1.13 10.10 23.23
N ASP A 504 -1.23 9.27 24.24
CA ASP A 504 -0.14 8.36 24.62
C ASP A 504 -0.30 7.05 23.81
N PRO A 505 0.57 6.77 22.84
CA PRO A 505 0.45 5.55 22.04
C PRO A 505 0.70 4.26 22.82
N LYS A 506 1.06 4.38 24.10
CA LYS A 506 1.26 3.26 25.03
C LYS A 506 0.08 3.01 25.96
N SER A 507 -0.94 3.87 25.95
CA SER A 507 -2.12 3.75 26.80
C SER A 507 -3.22 2.85 26.22
#